data_31aa22ce9cafd8da7c278c1e2f08fa5f
#
_entry.id   31aa22ce9cafd8da7c278c1e2f08fa5f
#
_cell.length_a   1.000
_cell.length_b   1.000
_cell.length_c   1.000
_cell.angle_alpha   90.00
_cell.angle_beta   90.00
_cell.angle_gamma   90.00
#
_symmetry.space_group_name_H-M   'P 1'
#
loop_
_entity.id
_entity.type
_entity.pdbx_description
1 polymer ?
#
loop_
_entity_poly.entity_id
_entity_poly.type
_entity_poly.pdbx_seq_one_letter_code
_entity_poly.pdbx_strand_id
1 'polypeptide(L)'
;MRYWASARAAAGTDSDDLEVEGPVSLAELVARVRTDHDSRRFSDVIACCSVMVGDRPVTTDDPSTVMVEPGATVEFLPPFAGG
;
A
#
# COMPACT_ATOMS: atom_id res chain seq x y z
N MET A 1 4.99 4.48 1.07
CA MET A 1 3.59 4.11 0.77
C MET A 1 2.84 5.34 0.33
N ARG A 2 2.36 5.36 -0.88
CA ARG A 2 1.56 6.47 -1.39
C ARG A 2 0.11 6.04 -1.59
N TYR A 3 -0.80 6.92 -1.26
CA TYR A 3 -2.24 6.66 -1.30
C TYR A 3 -2.92 7.60 -2.28
N TRP A 4 -3.81 7.06 -3.10
CA TRP A 4 -4.55 7.81 -4.10
C TRP A 4 -6.05 7.73 -3.83
N ALA A 5 -6.77 8.78 -4.22
CA ALA A 5 -8.24 8.83 -4.18
C ALA A 5 -8.81 8.38 -2.82
N SER A 6 -9.67 7.36 -2.80
CA SER A 6 -10.31 6.90 -1.55
C SER A 6 -9.32 6.31 -0.56
N ALA A 7 -8.19 5.77 -1.01
CA ALA A 7 -7.14 5.30 -0.10
C ALA A 7 -6.51 6.50 0.63
N ARG A 8 -6.26 7.61 -0.07
CA ARG A 8 -5.77 8.84 0.55
C ARG A 8 -6.78 9.39 1.55
N ALA A 9 -8.04 9.41 1.20
CA ALA A 9 -9.10 9.88 2.10
C ALA A 9 -9.19 9.00 3.36
N ALA A 10 -9.09 7.69 3.21
CA ALA A 10 -9.13 6.77 4.35
C ALA A 10 -7.90 6.87 5.23
N ALA A 11 -6.73 7.10 4.65
CA ALA A 11 -5.47 7.25 5.39
C ALA A 11 -5.36 8.60 6.09
N GLY A 12 -6.02 9.62 5.55
CA GLY A 12 -5.90 11.00 6.06
C GLY A 12 -4.59 11.66 5.66
N THR A 13 -3.81 11.06 4.78
CA THR A 13 -2.53 11.58 4.32
C THR A 13 -2.24 11.07 2.91
N ASP A 14 -1.39 11.79 2.18
CA ASP A 14 -0.96 11.40 0.83
C ASP A 14 0.00 10.22 0.85
N SER A 15 0.78 10.07 1.91
CA SER A 15 1.80 9.03 1.98
C SER A 15 2.24 8.79 3.42
N ASP A 16 2.82 7.61 3.63
CA ASP A 16 3.55 7.27 4.85
C ASP A 16 4.97 6.86 4.48
N ASP A 17 5.93 7.35 5.23
CA ASP A 17 7.32 6.93 5.10
C ASP A 17 7.60 5.86 6.16
N LEU A 18 8.00 4.68 5.70
CA LEU A 18 8.35 3.57 6.58
C LEU A 18 9.85 3.31 6.49
N GLU A 19 10.50 3.32 7.64
CA GLU A 19 11.91 2.98 7.73
C GLU A 19 12.08 1.47 7.73
N VAL A 20 12.96 0.98 6.85
CA VAL A 20 13.32 -0.42 6.78
C VAL A 20 14.85 -0.54 6.68
N GLU A 21 15.41 -1.55 7.31
CA GLU A 21 16.86 -1.77 7.34
C GLU A 21 17.35 -2.55 6.12
N GLY A 22 16.44 -3.18 5.39
CA GLY A 22 16.75 -3.97 4.21
C GLY A 22 15.48 -4.35 3.49
N PRO A 23 15.56 -5.22 2.47
CA PRO A 23 14.36 -5.64 1.76
C PRO A 23 13.35 -6.31 2.70
N VAL A 24 12.08 -5.94 2.54
CA VAL A 24 10.97 -6.52 3.30
C VAL A 24 9.87 -6.94 2.33
N SER A 25 9.01 -7.87 2.75
CA SER A 25 7.89 -8.25 1.93
C SER A 25 6.83 -7.15 1.89
N LEU A 26 6.11 -7.06 0.78
CA LEU A 26 4.96 -6.16 0.66
C LEU A 26 3.91 -6.49 1.72
N ALA A 27 3.70 -7.77 2.02
CA ALA A 27 2.76 -8.19 3.06
C ALA A 27 3.10 -7.58 4.41
N GLU A 28 4.38 -7.53 4.78
CA GLU A 28 4.81 -6.93 6.04
C GLU A 28 4.57 -5.43 6.06
N LEU A 29 4.88 -4.73 4.95
CA LEU A 29 4.62 -3.30 4.85
C LEU A 29 3.14 -2.97 4.94
N VAL A 30 2.29 -3.75 4.27
CA VAL A 30 0.83 -3.58 4.36
C VAL A 30 0.36 -3.77 5.79
N ALA A 31 0.86 -4.79 6.48
CA ALA A 31 0.50 -5.03 7.88
C ALA A 31 0.91 -3.85 8.77
N ARG A 32 2.06 -3.23 8.52
CA ARG A 32 2.54 -2.08 9.29
C ARG A 32 1.63 -0.86 9.09
N VAL A 33 1.26 -0.53 7.86
CA VAL A 33 0.39 0.63 7.62
C VAL A 33 -1.02 0.38 8.13
N ARG A 34 -1.51 -0.86 8.10
CA ARG A 34 -2.82 -1.19 8.68
C ARG A 34 -2.83 -1.04 10.19
N THR A 35 -1.69 -1.27 10.85
CA THR A 35 -1.54 -1.02 12.28
C THR A 35 -1.47 0.48 12.58
N ASP A 36 -0.72 1.23 11.77
CA ASP A 36 -0.58 2.68 11.94
C ASP A 36 -1.89 3.42 11.67
N HIS A 37 -2.67 2.93 10.71
CA HIS A 37 -4.00 3.44 10.38
C HIS A 37 -5.05 2.46 10.92
N ASP A 38 -5.28 2.46 12.21
CA ASP A 38 -6.19 1.54 12.89
C ASP A 38 -7.64 1.88 12.56
N SER A 39 -8.01 1.66 11.32
CA SER A 39 -9.32 1.95 10.76
C SER A 39 -9.75 0.83 9.85
N ARG A 40 -10.95 0.31 10.10
CA ARG A 40 -11.53 -0.71 9.24
C ARG A 40 -11.72 -0.19 7.82
N ARG A 41 -12.11 1.09 7.68
CA ARG A 41 -12.29 1.73 6.38
C ARG A 41 -10.97 1.72 5.59
N PHE A 42 -9.87 2.07 6.23
CA PHE A 42 -8.56 2.05 5.59
C PHE A 42 -8.21 0.64 5.12
N SER A 43 -8.37 -0.36 5.99
CA SER A 43 -8.07 -1.75 5.64
C SER A 43 -8.94 -2.26 4.49
N ASP A 44 -10.23 -1.92 4.48
CA ASP A 44 -11.14 -2.34 3.42
C ASP A 44 -10.77 -1.68 2.08
N VAL A 45 -10.42 -0.39 2.09
CA VAL A 45 -10.01 0.32 0.88
C VAL A 45 -8.71 -0.25 0.33
N ILE A 46 -7.71 -0.46 1.19
CA ILE A 46 -6.42 -1.01 0.78
C ILE A 46 -6.59 -2.41 0.16
N ALA A 47 -7.47 -3.23 0.70
CA ALA A 47 -7.72 -4.57 0.17
C ALA A 47 -8.26 -4.56 -1.27
N CYS A 48 -8.89 -3.47 -1.69
CA CYS A 48 -9.45 -3.33 -3.04
C CYS A 48 -8.53 -2.60 -4.01
N CYS A 49 -7.39 -2.09 -3.55
CA CYS A 49 -6.48 -1.29 -4.38
C CYS A 49 -5.68 -2.14 -5.35
N SER A 50 -5.40 -1.55 -6.50
CA SER A 50 -4.27 -1.98 -7.33
C SER A 50 -2.99 -1.50 -6.66
N VAL A 51 -1.93 -2.31 -6.71
CA VAL A 51 -0.68 -2.01 -6.02
C VAL A 51 0.46 -1.98 -7.02
N MET A 52 1.29 -0.94 -6.92
CA MET A 52 2.51 -0.83 -7.71
C MET A 52 3.71 -0.67 -6.78
N VAL A 53 4.79 -1.36 -7.11
CA VAL A 53 6.09 -1.14 -6.47
C VAL A 53 6.98 -0.48 -7.52
N GLY A 54 7.31 0.80 -7.30
CA GLY A 54 7.88 1.63 -8.34
C GLY A 54 6.90 1.74 -9.50
N ASP A 55 7.33 1.36 -10.70
CA ASP A 55 6.48 1.34 -11.89
C ASP A 55 6.04 -0.07 -12.28
N ARG A 56 6.24 -1.07 -11.40
CA ARG A 56 5.87 -2.45 -11.63
C ARG A 56 4.54 -2.79 -10.93
N PRO A 57 3.49 -3.18 -11.67
CA PRO A 57 2.23 -3.62 -11.04
C PRO A 57 2.43 -4.99 -10.38
N VAL A 58 1.94 -5.13 -9.15
CA VAL A 58 2.07 -6.36 -8.36
C VAL A 58 0.73 -6.80 -7.77
N THR A 59 -0.38 -6.27 -8.29
CA THR A 59 -1.72 -6.48 -7.74
C THR A 59 -2.09 -7.96 -7.65
N THR A 60 -1.69 -8.75 -8.64
CA THR A 60 -2.01 -10.18 -8.69
C THR A 60 -0.93 -11.08 -8.09
N ASP A 61 0.17 -10.50 -7.65
CA ASP A 61 1.26 -11.25 -7.02
C ASP A 61 0.94 -11.51 -5.55
N ASP A 62 1.47 -12.61 -5.02
CA ASP A 62 1.38 -12.87 -3.59
C ASP A 62 2.24 -11.85 -2.84
N PRO A 63 1.64 -11.00 -1.99
CA PRO A 63 2.41 -9.95 -1.30
C PRO A 63 3.55 -10.49 -0.44
N SER A 64 3.46 -11.73 0.03
CA SER A 64 4.54 -12.32 0.82
C SER A 64 5.78 -12.65 0.00
N THR A 65 5.64 -12.70 -1.33
CA THR A 65 6.76 -12.98 -2.24
C THR A 65 7.30 -11.72 -2.93
N VAL A 66 6.59 -10.60 -2.80
CA VAL A 66 7.03 -9.32 -3.39
C VAL A 66 7.96 -8.64 -2.41
N MET A 67 9.22 -8.48 -2.79
CA MET A 67 10.22 -7.83 -1.93
C MET A 67 10.33 -6.36 -2.30
N VAL A 68 10.33 -5.52 -1.28
CA VAL A 68 10.41 -4.06 -1.41
C VAL A 68 11.74 -3.60 -0.82
N GLU A 69 12.53 -2.93 -1.63
CA GLU A 69 13.84 -2.41 -1.23
C GLU A 69 13.68 -1.10 -0.45
N PRO A 70 14.64 -0.78 0.45
CA PRO A 70 14.66 0.53 1.08
C PRO A 70 14.69 1.64 0.03
N GLY A 71 13.89 2.68 0.25
CA GLY A 71 13.79 3.79 -0.69
C GLY A 71 12.80 3.58 -1.83
N ALA A 72 12.26 2.38 -1.99
CA ALA A 72 11.25 2.12 -3.02
C ALA A 72 9.91 2.78 -2.66
N THR A 73 9.12 3.11 -3.67
CA THR A 73 7.78 3.66 -3.49
C THR A 73 6.74 2.58 -3.79
N VAL A 74 5.80 2.41 -2.86
CA VAL A 74 4.63 1.54 -3.04
C VAL A 74 3.40 2.42 -3.17
N GLU A 75 2.63 2.22 -4.23
CA GLU A 75 1.44 3.03 -4.51
C GLU A 75 0.19 2.17 -4.43
N PHE A 76 -0.84 2.71 -3.78
CA PHE A 76 -2.17 2.09 -3.69
C PHE A 76 -3.15 2.92 -4.51
N LEU A 77 -3.69 2.31 -5.56
CA LEU A 77 -4.61 2.95 -6.47
C LEU A 77 -5.97 2.23 -6.39
N PRO A 78 -6.97 2.83 -5.74
CA PRO A 78 -8.30 2.23 -5.69
C PRO A 78 -8.91 2.12 -7.09
N PRO A 79 -9.82 1.17 -7.32
CA PRO A 79 -10.53 1.11 -8.59
C PRO A 79 -11.35 2.39 -8.77
N PHE A 80 -11.49 2.84 -10.00
CA PHE A 80 -12.30 4.02 -10.28
C PHE A 80 -13.76 3.71 -9.97
N ALA A 81 -14.39 4.60 -9.18
CA ALA A 81 -15.79 4.48 -8.83
C ALA A 81 -16.65 4.57 -10.09
N GLY A 82 -17.59 3.65 -10.22
CA GLY A 82 -18.47 3.61 -11.37
C GLY A 82 -17.80 3.05 -12.61
N GLY A 83 -16.56 2.70 -12.47
CA GLY A 83 -15.84 2.03 -13.54
C GLY A 83 -15.79 0.59 -13.28
#